data_070f37b0e69f54f69286d3c26e760236
#
_entry.id   070f37b0e69f54f69286d3c26e760236
#
_cell.length_a   1.000
_cell.length_b   1.000
_cell.length_c   1.000
_cell.angle_alpha   90.00
_cell.angle_beta   90.00
_cell.angle_gamma   90.00
#
_symmetry.space_group_name_H-M   'P 1'
#
loop_
_entity.id
_entity.type
_entity.pdbx_description
1 polymer ?
#
loop_
_entity_poly.entity_id
_entity_poly.type
_entity_poly.pdbx_seq_one_letter_code
_entity_poly.pdbx_strand_id
1 'polypeptide(L)'
;MQPVDLTTLRAVLADLTQAKTGRDPVLPARVEWIQQTDLWTVVIGLRTLTARPCLLLCWHPQAARLHLCQPPPKEPDGFQFSQFLQRHLKGLALTELALLEDWERVIDLRFAPRPGDPPYRHLYLEVMGKHSNAILVDEAGMILASGHGVSERQSRIRPVQPGLPYEAPPALTDPIPQRSEPFSWWQERVALIPGPIGQRLLRCYRGLSRHLVEAMCHQAGIPPQTSTDHLSARDWQALFARWQDWLTRLETGQFDPAPTPQGYTVLGWASGAVPVSGTESLQQPSRLNLHQLLEGYYQAQLNREQFERERHRLLQRVSTLLKKLYQRREQFEAMLADSTQAEASKQAADLLMAHLHLWRPGLHHIELPDFASGQTVKIPLDPEKNAILNAQAYYRKHRKQKRAQDAIRPLQEALGQEILYLEQVEASLQQLETYRDPQDLTTLKEIETELIEQRYLESPTRNSGTESLRASSKHASPATFNPHRFTSPSGFSIWVGRNNLQNDQLTFRVAQEHDWWFHAQEIPGSHVLLRLPPGAVAESEDLQAAADLAAHFSRGRLSEQVPVVYTRPKLVFKPKGSPPGMVVYKQEQVLWGRPSHAQLLIASALGPH
;
A
#
# COMPACT_ATOMS: atom_id res chain seq x y z
N MET A 1 4.28 7.61 -11.29
CA MET A 1 4.03 6.56 -12.32
C MET A 1 4.21 7.17 -13.71
N GLN A 2 4.90 6.49 -14.63
CA GLN A 2 5.03 6.89 -16.03
C GLN A 2 3.72 6.56 -16.77
N PRO A 3 3.04 7.55 -17.41
CA PRO A 3 1.86 7.24 -18.21
C PRO A 3 2.27 6.59 -19.54
N VAL A 4 1.40 5.71 -20.06
CA VAL A 4 1.56 5.20 -21.43
C VAL A 4 1.37 6.35 -22.42
N ASP A 5 2.35 6.53 -23.28
CA ASP A 5 2.33 7.55 -24.33
C ASP A 5 2.07 6.93 -25.72
N LEU A 6 1.97 7.78 -26.72
CA LEU A 6 1.75 7.36 -28.10
C LEU A 6 2.87 6.42 -28.60
N THR A 7 4.11 6.69 -28.23
CA THR A 7 5.27 5.87 -28.64
C THR A 7 5.16 4.46 -28.08
N THR A 8 4.79 4.34 -26.81
CA THR A 8 4.54 3.05 -26.16
C THR A 8 3.36 2.31 -26.80
N LEU A 9 2.25 3.02 -27.10
CA LEU A 9 1.10 2.40 -27.77
C LEU A 9 1.47 1.88 -29.16
N ARG A 10 2.21 2.63 -29.95
CA ARG A 10 2.70 2.17 -31.26
C ARG A 10 3.64 0.98 -31.14
N ALA A 11 4.50 0.93 -30.13
CA ALA A 11 5.34 -0.23 -29.86
C ALA A 11 4.52 -1.48 -29.52
N VAL A 12 3.48 -1.35 -28.70
CA VAL A 12 2.56 -2.44 -28.36
C VAL A 12 1.78 -2.92 -29.58
N LEU A 13 1.22 -2.01 -30.37
CA LEU A 13 0.49 -2.35 -31.58
C LEU A 13 1.40 -3.05 -32.61
N ALA A 14 2.61 -2.55 -32.82
CA ALA A 14 3.59 -3.19 -33.71
C ALA A 14 3.94 -4.63 -33.24
N ASP A 15 4.06 -4.84 -31.92
CA ASP A 15 4.36 -6.19 -31.39
C ASP A 15 3.18 -7.16 -31.52
N LEU A 16 1.94 -6.67 -31.43
CA LEU A 16 0.71 -7.46 -31.52
C LEU A 16 0.30 -7.79 -32.97
N THR A 17 0.59 -6.88 -33.92
CA THR A 17 0.08 -6.97 -35.29
C THR A 17 1.12 -7.45 -36.30
N GLN A 18 2.41 -7.20 -36.05
CA GLN A 18 3.47 -7.58 -36.97
C GLN A 18 4.00 -8.99 -36.67
N ALA A 19 4.11 -9.80 -37.71
CA ALA A 19 4.82 -11.07 -37.62
C ALA A 19 6.31 -10.80 -37.36
N LYS A 20 6.84 -11.28 -36.25
CA LYS A 20 8.27 -11.21 -35.92
C LYS A 20 8.91 -12.58 -36.03
N THR A 21 10.19 -12.64 -36.34
CA THR A 21 10.95 -13.89 -36.43
C THR A 21 10.79 -14.69 -35.13
N GLY A 22 10.11 -15.85 -35.21
CA GLY A 22 9.86 -16.75 -34.07
C GLY A 22 8.59 -16.49 -33.24
N ARG A 23 7.70 -15.57 -33.67
CA ARG A 23 6.38 -15.37 -33.06
C ARG A 23 5.31 -15.24 -34.12
N ASP A 24 4.24 -16.01 -33.95
CA ASP A 24 3.03 -15.84 -34.76
C ASP A 24 2.31 -14.54 -34.35
N PRO A 25 1.67 -13.83 -35.30
CA PRO A 25 0.87 -12.67 -34.98
C PRO A 25 -0.30 -13.05 -34.06
N VAL A 26 -0.67 -12.15 -33.15
CA VAL A 26 -1.81 -12.37 -32.24
C VAL A 26 -3.13 -12.30 -33.00
N LEU A 27 -3.14 -11.70 -34.18
CA LEU A 27 -4.34 -11.51 -35.02
C LEU A 27 -4.28 -12.34 -36.30
N PRO A 28 -5.43 -12.83 -36.75
CA PRO A 28 -6.75 -12.77 -36.12
C PRO A 28 -6.89 -13.78 -34.98
N ALA A 29 -7.70 -13.44 -33.96
CA ALA A 29 -7.90 -14.30 -32.79
C ALA A 29 -9.37 -14.34 -32.36
N ARG A 30 -9.86 -15.52 -31.97
CA ARG A 30 -11.23 -15.69 -31.46
C ARG A 30 -11.32 -15.36 -29.98
N VAL A 31 -12.32 -14.59 -29.57
CA VAL A 31 -12.62 -14.30 -28.16
C VAL A 31 -13.24 -15.54 -27.49
N GLU A 32 -12.55 -16.11 -26.48
CA GLU A 32 -13.03 -17.28 -25.73
C GLU A 32 -13.75 -16.88 -24.44
N TRP A 33 -13.17 -15.95 -23.69
CA TRP A 33 -13.72 -15.46 -22.44
C TRP A 33 -13.29 -14.01 -22.18
N ILE A 34 -14.03 -13.31 -21.30
CA ILE A 34 -13.72 -11.96 -20.85
C ILE A 34 -13.93 -11.94 -19.35
N GLN A 35 -13.00 -11.34 -18.60
CA GLN A 35 -13.07 -11.18 -17.15
C GLN A 35 -12.64 -9.77 -16.78
N GLN A 36 -13.42 -9.10 -15.95
CA GLN A 36 -13.01 -7.84 -15.33
C GLN A 36 -12.42 -8.15 -13.96
N THR A 37 -11.18 -7.72 -13.72
CA THR A 37 -10.42 -8.02 -12.49
C THR A 37 -10.59 -6.94 -11.42
N ASP A 38 -10.86 -5.70 -11.86
CA ASP A 38 -11.10 -4.56 -10.98
C ASP A 38 -11.96 -3.49 -11.70
N LEU A 39 -12.18 -2.33 -11.08
CA LEU A 39 -12.99 -1.24 -11.66
C LEU A 39 -12.48 -0.71 -13.00
N TRP A 40 -11.21 -0.96 -13.34
CA TRP A 40 -10.48 -0.32 -14.43
C TRP A 40 -9.86 -1.28 -15.41
N THR A 41 -9.92 -2.59 -15.17
CA THR A 41 -9.14 -3.57 -15.92
C THR A 41 -9.99 -4.73 -16.40
N VAL A 42 -9.96 -4.98 -17.70
CA VAL A 42 -10.58 -6.13 -18.36
C VAL A 42 -9.51 -6.95 -19.04
N VAL A 43 -9.60 -8.26 -18.92
CA VAL A 43 -8.76 -9.24 -19.63
C VAL A 43 -9.64 -10.02 -20.61
N ILE A 44 -9.21 -10.06 -21.87
CA ILE A 44 -9.84 -10.81 -22.96
C ILE A 44 -8.97 -12.03 -23.28
N GLY A 45 -9.49 -13.22 -23.02
CA GLY A 45 -8.87 -14.48 -23.41
C GLY A 45 -9.12 -14.74 -24.90
N LEU A 46 -8.05 -14.80 -25.66
CA LEU A 46 -8.05 -14.98 -27.11
C LEU A 46 -7.57 -16.38 -27.48
N ARG A 47 -7.98 -16.88 -28.65
CA ARG A 47 -7.47 -18.10 -29.25
C ARG A 47 -7.04 -17.85 -30.68
N THR A 48 -5.77 -18.06 -30.96
CA THR A 48 -5.21 -18.15 -32.33
C THR A 48 -5.13 -19.59 -32.76
N LEU A 49 -4.51 -19.88 -33.90
CA LEU A 49 -4.25 -21.23 -34.36
C LEU A 49 -3.23 -21.98 -33.48
N THR A 50 -2.28 -21.28 -32.91
CA THR A 50 -1.11 -21.85 -32.22
C THR A 50 -1.06 -21.51 -30.72
N ALA A 51 -1.78 -20.49 -30.25
CA ALA A 51 -1.65 -19.96 -28.89
C ALA A 51 -3.00 -19.51 -28.28
N ARG A 52 -2.98 -19.26 -26.97
CA ARG A 52 -4.10 -18.70 -26.21
C ARG A 52 -3.63 -17.46 -25.42
N PRO A 53 -3.36 -16.35 -26.11
CA PRO A 53 -2.93 -15.14 -25.44
C PRO A 53 -4.07 -14.49 -24.65
N CYS A 54 -3.71 -13.77 -23.57
CA CYS A 54 -4.62 -12.93 -22.82
C CYS A 54 -4.26 -11.46 -23.08
N LEU A 55 -5.23 -10.67 -23.53
CA LEU A 55 -5.08 -9.25 -23.80
C LEU A 55 -5.69 -8.44 -22.65
N LEU A 56 -4.87 -7.66 -21.96
CA LEU A 56 -5.27 -6.78 -20.88
C LEU A 56 -5.55 -5.38 -21.41
N LEU A 57 -6.75 -4.86 -21.09
CA LEU A 57 -7.16 -3.47 -21.33
C LEU A 57 -7.38 -2.81 -19.98
N CYS A 58 -6.70 -1.70 -19.74
CA CYS A 58 -6.84 -0.94 -18.50
C CYS A 58 -7.08 0.53 -18.83
N TRP A 59 -8.12 1.11 -18.22
CA TRP A 59 -8.45 2.55 -18.33
C TRP A 59 -8.28 3.28 -16.99
N HIS A 60 -7.42 2.75 -16.10
CA HIS A 60 -7.11 3.41 -14.84
C HIS A 60 -6.52 4.81 -15.08
N PRO A 61 -6.93 5.85 -14.33
CA PRO A 61 -6.52 7.24 -14.57
C PRO A 61 -5.03 7.48 -14.70
N GLN A 62 -4.20 6.71 -14.01
CA GLN A 62 -2.74 6.85 -14.03
C GLN A 62 -2.03 5.70 -14.74
N ALA A 63 -2.72 4.57 -14.99
CA ALA A 63 -2.14 3.32 -15.48
C ALA A 63 -2.89 2.76 -16.69
N ALA A 64 -3.55 3.63 -17.48
CA ALA A 64 -4.25 3.21 -18.71
C ALA A 64 -3.25 2.60 -19.70
N ARG A 65 -3.56 1.38 -20.21
CA ARG A 65 -2.63 0.60 -21.04
C ARG A 65 -3.30 -0.57 -21.75
N LEU A 66 -2.62 -1.07 -22.77
CA LEU A 66 -2.91 -2.30 -23.48
C LEU A 66 -1.65 -3.16 -23.54
N HIS A 67 -1.72 -4.43 -23.17
CA HIS A 67 -0.62 -5.40 -23.37
C HIS A 67 -1.11 -6.83 -23.18
N LEU A 68 -0.30 -7.81 -23.58
CA LEU A 68 -0.53 -9.22 -23.23
C LEU A 68 -0.18 -9.43 -21.74
N CYS A 69 -0.91 -10.32 -21.08
CA CYS A 69 -0.70 -10.68 -19.68
C CYS A 69 -0.85 -12.19 -19.46
N GLN A 70 -0.51 -12.63 -18.25
CA GLN A 70 -0.88 -13.98 -17.80
C GLN A 70 -2.39 -14.05 -17.54
N PRO A 71 -3.03 -15.22 -17.69
CA PRO A 71 -4.43 -15.38 -17.35
C PRO A 71 -4.67 -15.07 -15.86
N PRO A 72 -5.64 -14.22 -15.54
CA PRO A 72 -5.96 -13.89 -14.15
C PRO A 72 -6.53 -15.11 -13.40
N PRO A 73 -6.50 -15.12 -12.07
CA PRO A 73 -7.20 -16.12 -11.27
C PRO A 73 -8.69 -16.16 -11.62
N LYS A 74 -9.27 -17.35 -11.62
CA LYS A 74 -10.72 -17.54 -11.88
C LYS A 74 -11.50 -17.08 -10.64
N GLU A 75 -11.90 -15.83 -10.64
CA GLU A 75 -12.77 -15.26 -9.62
C GLU A 75 -14.15 -14.93 -10.21
N PRO A 76 -15.21 -14.91 -9.38
CA PRO A 76 -16.53 -14.49 -9.85
C PRO A 76 -16.48 -13.04 -10.34
N ASP A 77 -16.87 -12.83 -11.60
CA ASP A 77 -16.94 -11.50 -12.22
C ASP A 77 -18.31 -10.87 -11.92
N GLY A 78 -18.33 -9.89 -11.04
CA GLY A 78 -19.54 -9.14 -10.64
C GLY A 78 -19.75 -7.83 -11.38
N PHE A 79 -18.92 -7.50 -12.38
CA PHE A 79 -18.99 -6.22 -13.07
C PHE A 79 -19.96 -6.27 -14.27
N GLN A 80 -20.80 -5.25 -14.38
CA GLN A 80 -21.76 -5.16 -15.48
C GLN A 80 -21.06 -4.99 -16.85
N PHE A 81 -19.98 -4.21 -16.90
CA PHE A 81 -19.29 -3.93 -18.15
C PHE A 81 -18.70 -5.20 -18.80
N SER A 82 -18.04 -6.05 -18.04
CA SER A 82 -17.53 -7.35 -18.54
C SER A 82 -18.64 -8.27 -19.02
N GLN A 83 -19.80 -8.27 -18.33
CA GLN A 83 -20.96 -9.05 -18.76
C GLN A 83 -21.50 -8.56 -20.12
N PHE A 84 -21.53 -7.24 -20.35
CA PHE A 84 -21.87 -6.67 -21.65
C PHE A 84 -20.83 -7.05 -22.72
N LEU A 85 -19.53 -6.90 -22.41
CA LEU A 85 -18.48 -7.32 -23.33
C LEU A 85 -18.57 -8.81 -23.68
N GLN A 86 -18.83 -9.65 -22.69
CA GLN A 86 -18.97 -11.10 -22.89
C GLN A 86 -20.16 -11.43 -23.80
N ARG A 87 -21.30 -10.78 -23.62
CA ARG A 87 -22.51 -10.96 -24.46
C ARG A 87 -22.27 -10.59 -25.91
N HIS A 88 -21.54 -9.51 -26.16
CA HIS A 88 -21.39 -8.92 -27.48
C HIS A 88 -20.14 -9.36 -28.25
N LEU A 89 -19.07 -9.80 -27.55
CA LEU A 89 -17.78 -10.09 -28.16
C LEU A 89 -17.42 -11.58 -28.12
N LYS A 90 -17.94 -12.36 -27.18
CA LYS A 90 -17.60 -13.78 -27.08
C LYS A 90 -17.98 -14.53 -28.38
N GLY A 91 -17.00 -15.24 -28.91
CA GLY A 91 -17.15 -16.01 -30.16
C GLY A 91 -16.85 -15.22 -31.43
N LEU A 92 -16.75 -13.88 -31.38
CA LEU A 92 -16.28 -13.07 -32.49
C LEU A 92 -14.74 -13.22 -32.65
N ALA A 93 -14.27 -12.91 -33.84
CA ALA A 93 -12.85 -12.77 -34.12
C ALA A 93 -12.40 -11.32 -33.91
N LEU A 94 -11.37 -11.09 -33.12
CA LEU A 94 -10.61 -9.85 -33.12
C LEU A 94 -9.75 -9.86 -34.39
N THR A 95 -10.11 -9.01 -35.34
CA THR A 95 -9.53 -9.00 -36.69
C THR A 95 -8.47 -7.95 -36.87
N GLU A 96 -8.60 -6.83 -36.17
CA GLU A 96 -7.70 -5.69 -36.31
C GLU A 96 -7.52 -4.93 -34.99
N LEU A 97 -6.33 -4.40 -34.79
CA LEU A 97 -5.93 -3.47 -33.74
C LEU A 97 -5.22 -2.30 -34.40
N ALA A 98 -5.79 -1.10 -34.28
CA ALA A 98 -5.23 0.11 -34.85
C ALA A 98 -5.43 1.32 -33.96
N LEU A 99 -4.63 2.37 -34.13
CA LEU A 99 -4.99 3.68 -33.62
C LEU A 99 -6.19 4.22 -34.41
N LEU A 100 -7.14 4.88 -33.76
CA LEU A 100 -8.27 5.51 -34.41
C LEU A 100 -7.79 6.63 -35.36
N GLU A 101 -6.86 7.42 -34.88
CA GLU A 101 -6.07 8.40 -35.64
C GLU A 101 -4.59 8.26 -35.28
N ASP A 102 -3.69 8.44 -36.26
CA ASP A 102 -2.26 8.18 -36.14
C ASP A 102 -1.54 8.88 -34.98
N TRP A 103 -2.03 10.04 -34.56
CA TRP A 103 -1.40 10.86 -33.54
C TRP A 103 -2.27 11.04 -32.28
N GLU A 104 -3.34 10.24 -32.16
CA GLU A 104 -4.20 10.18 -30.99
C GLU A 104 -3.99 8.89 -30.20
N ARG A 105 -4.31 8.93 -28.91
CA ARG A 105 -4.11 7.78 -28.01
C ARG A 105 -5.42 7.02 -27.80
N VAL A 106 -6.10 6.72 -28.90
CA VAL A 106 -7.31 5.88 -28.92
C VAL A 106 -7.04 4.66 -29.77
N ILE A 107 -7.16 3.49 -29.18
CA ILE A 107 -7.02 2.22 -29.87
C ILE A 107 -8.39 1.69 -30.23
N ASP A 108 -8.60 1.32 -31.47
CA ASP A 108 -9.78 0.64 -31.99
C ASP A 108 -9.48 -0.87 -32.09
N LEU A 109 -10.16 -1.68 -31.30
CA LEU A 109 -10.19 -3.13 -31.39
C LEU A 109 -11.41 -3.51 -32.20
N ARG A 110 -11.19 -4.08 -33.41
CA ARG A 110 -12.24 -4.42 -34.37
C ARG A 110 -12.59 -5.89 -34.31
N PHE A 111 -13.87 -6.18 -34.13
CA PHE A 111 -14.37 -7.56 -34.02
C PHE A 111 -15.36 -7.84 -35.15
N ALA A 112 -15.19 -9.01 -35.77
CA ALA A 112 -16.08 -9.49 -36.83
C ALA A 112 -16.54 -10.94 -36.55
N PRO A 113 -17.63 -11.45 -37.18
CA PRO A 113 -18.06 -12.82 -37.06
C PRO A 113 -16.98 -13.82 -37.54
N ARG A 114 -16.25 -13.45 -38.61
CA ARG A 114 -15.14 -14.24 -39.20
C ARG A 114 -14.02 -13.30 -39.65
N PRO A 115 -12.76 -13.77 -39.67
CA PRO A 115 -11.68 -13.06 -40.35
C PRO A 115 -12.04 -12.77 -41.81
N GLY A 116 -11.91 -11.50 -42.23
CA GLY A 116 -12.28 -11.04 -43.58
C GLY A 116 -13.68 -10.44 -43.71
N ASP A 117 -14.56 -10.67 -42.74
CA ASP A 117 -15.83 -9.95 -42.68
C ASP A 117 -15.63 -8.51 -42.24
N PRO A 118 -16.55 -7.56 -42.58
CA PRO A 118 -16.50 -6.20 -42.09
C PRO A 118 -16.66 -6.17 -40.55
N PRO A 119 -16.06 -5.17 -39.88
CA PRO A 119 -16.19 -5.02 -38.43
C PRO A 119 -17.66 -4.91 -38.00
N TYR A 120 -18.02 -5.75 -37.02
CA TYR A 120 -19.38 -5.79 -36.46
C TYR A 120 -19.48 -5.11 -35.10
N ARG A 121 -18.35 -5.05 -34.37
CA ARG A 121 -18.21 -4.37 -33.07
C ARG A 121 -16.87 -3.68 -32.97
N HIS A 122 -16.86 -2.53 -32.30
CA HIS A 122 -15.66 -1.77 -31.98
C HIS A 122 -15.53 -1.65 -30.47
N LEU A 123 -14.34 -1.90 -29.95
CA LEU A 123 -14.01 -1.61 -28.55
C LEU A 123 -12.90 -0.55 -28.55
N TYR A 124 -13.27 0.69 -28.26
CA TYR A 124 -12.31 1.78 -28.16
C TYR A 124 -11.67 1.79 -26.79
N LEU A 125 -10.35 1.81 -26.73
CA LEU A 125 -9.58 2.07 -25.51
C LEU A 125 -8.92 3.45 -25.62
N GLU A 126 -9.43 4.38 -24.84
CA GLU A 126 -8.93 5.77 -24.75
C GLU A 126 -7.89 5.86 -23.63
N VAL A 127 -6.65 6.25 -23.94
CA VAL A 127 -5.53 6.37 -23.00
C VAL A 127 -5.25 7.86 -22.75
N MET A 128 -6.07 8.49 -21.88
CA MET A 128 -6.10 9.95 -21.68
C MET A 128 -6.02 10.36 -20.20
N GLY A 129 -5.21 9.67 -19.42
CA GLY A 129 -5.06 9.94 -17.99
C GLY A 129 -6.41 9.81 -17.25
N LYS A 130 -6.85 10.83 -16.54
CA LYS A 130 -8.11 10.82 -15.78
C LYS A 130 -9.37 10.66 -16.63
N HIS A 131 -9.27 10.83 -17.93
CA HIS A 131 -10.34 10.68 -18.90
C HIS A 131 -10.25 9.38 -19.69
N SER A 132 -9.35 8.47 -19.30
CA SER A 132 -9.25 7.16 -19.95
C SER A 132 -10.54 6.36 -19.78
N ASN A 133 -10.90 5.60 -20.83
CA ASN A 133 -12.13 4.82 -20.86
C ASN A 133 -12.02 3.62 -21.82
N ALA A 134 -12.89 2.62 -21.63
CA ALA A 134 -13.11 1.55 -22.58
C ALA A 134 -14.57 1.60 -23.03
N ILE A 135 -14.84 1.70 -24.34
CA ILE A 135 -16.18 1.99 -24.88
C ILE A 135 -16.49 0.96 -25.96
N LEU A 136 -17.55 0.16 -25.74
CA LEU A 136 -18.06 -0.78 -26.72
C LEU A 136 -19.09 -0.10 -27.63
N VAL A 137 -18.91 -0.26 -28.93
CA VAL A 137 -19.72 0.42 -29.96
C VAL A 137 -20.17 -0.61 -30.99
N ASP A 138 -21.34 -0.41 -31.55
CA ASP A 138 -21.87 -1.26 -32.63
C ASP A 138 -21.43 -0.78 -34.03
N GLU A 139 -21.87 -1.50 -35.07
CA GLU A 139 -21.57 -1.21 -36.48
C GLU A 139 -22.14 0.15 -36.96
N ALA A 140 -23.16 0.68 -36.28
CA ALA A 140 -23.75 1.99 -36.57
C ALA A 140 -23.04 3.14 -35.81
N GLY A 141 -22.02 2.86 -35.01
CA GLY A 141 -21.30 3.84 -34.21
C GLY A 141 -22.00 4.19 -32.88
N MET A 142 -23.00 3.39 -32.45
CA MET A 142 -23.73 3.66 -31.20
C MET A 142 -23.08 2.98 -30.02
N ILE A 143 -22.94 3.70 -28.91
CA ILE A 143 -22.38 3.18 -27.66
C ILE A 143 -23.32 2.13 -27.06
N LEU A 144 -22.80 0.91 -26.87
CA LEU A 144 -23.51 -0.19 -26.22
C LEU A 144 -23.22 -0.25 -24.73
N ALA A 145 -21.96 -0.02 -24.33
CA ALA A 145 -21.52 0.00 -22.95
C ALA A 145 -20.20 0.76 -22.81
N SER A 146 -19.90 1.23 -21.60
CA SER A 146 -18.62 1.88 -21.28
C SER A 146 -18.09 1.45 -19.91
N GLY A 147 -16.79 1.41 -19.75
CA GLY A 147 -16.12 1.13 -18.47
C GLY A 147 -16.34 2.24 -17.45
N HIS A 148 -16.47 3.47 -17.93
CA HIS A 148 -16.83 4.64 -17.13
C HIS A 148 -17.87 5.49 -17.89
N GLY A 149 -19.09 5.57 -17.35
CA GLY A 149 -20.14 6.40 -17.93
C GLY A 149 -19.92 7.88 -17.62
N VAL A 150 -20.04 8.75 -18.63
CA VAL A 150 -19.94 10.21 -18.48
C VAL A 150 -21.29 10.82 -18.86
N SER A 151 -22.00 11.38 -17.87
CA SER A 151 -23.29 12.01 -18.08
C SER A 151 -23.14 13.42 -18.70
N GLU A 152 -24.22 13.94 -19.30
CA GLU A 152 -24.28 15.32 -19.80
C GLU A 152 -24.00 16.39 -18.72
N ARG A 153 -24.28 16.06 -17.44
CA ARG A 153 -23.95 16.94 -16.30
C ARG A 153 -22.45 17.00 -16.02
N GLN A 154 -21.71 15.90 -16.29
CA GLN A 154 -20.27 15.81 -16.10
C GLN A 154 -19.47 16.34 -17.30
N SER A 155 -20.01 16.17 -18.51
CA SER A 155 -19.43 16.71 -19.74
C SER A 155 -20.54 17.09 -20.71
N ARG A 156 -20.68 18.39 -20.98
CA ARG A 156 -21.60 18.88 -22.00
C ARG A 156 -21.08 18.71 -23.42
N ILE A 157 -19.76 18.58 -23.55
CA ILE A 157 -19.08 18.50 -24.85
C ILE A 157 -19.12 17.07 -25.37
N ARG A 158 -18.90 16.08 -24.49
CA ARG A 158 -18.76 14.67 -24.86
C ARG A 158 -19.31 13.75 -23.78
N PRO A 159 -20.62 13.54 -23.72
CA PRO A 159 -21.22 12.52 -22.86
C PRO A 159 -20.87 11.12 -23.41
N VAL A 160 -20.67 10.14 -22.52
CA VAL A 160 -20.41 8.74 -22.89
C VAL A 160 -21.42 7.87 -22.17
N GLN A 161 -22.54 7.58 -22.86
CA GLN A 161 -23.64 6.79 -22.32
C GLN A 161 -24.20 5.84 -23.38
N PRO A 162 -24.70 4.66 -22.98
CA PRO A 162 -25.37 3.74 -23.90
C PRO A 162 -26.52 4.44 -24.68
N GLY A 163 -26.58 4.15 -25.97
CA GLY A 163 -27.59 4.73 -26.88
C GLY A 163 -27.22 6.09 -27.49
N LEU A 164 -26.06 6.67 -27.10
CA LEU A 164 -25.52 7.85 -27.79
C LEU A 164 -24.51 7.43 -28.86
N PRO A 165 -24.30 8.25 -29.92
CA PRO A 165 -23.23 8.00 -30.88
C PRO A 165 -21.89 8.17 -30.21
N TYR A 166 -20.92 7.36 -30.63
CA TYR A 166 -19.53 7.53 -30.21
C TYR A 166 -18.89 8.72 -30.95
N GLU A 167 -18.41 9.65 -30.21
CA GLU A 167 -17.61 10.75 -30.71
C GLU A 167 -16.16 10.57 -30.27
N ALA A 168 -15.21 10.71 -31.17
CA ALA A 168 -13.80 10.68 -30.83
C ALA A 168 -13.45 11.86 -29.88
N PRO A 169 -12.45 11.70 -29.01
CA PRO A 169 -11.95 12.83 -28.23
C PRO A 169 -11.52 13.99 -29.15
N PRO A 170 -11.72 15.26 -28.71
CA PRO A 170 -11.26 16.41 -29.52
C PRO A 170 -9.79 16.29 -29.87
N ALA A 171 -9.48 16.33 -31.15
CA ALA A 171 -8.08 16.28 -31.63
C ALA A 171 -7.31 17.52 -31.15
N LEU A 172 -6.03 17.31 -30.77
CA LEU A 172 -5.12 18.41 -30.49
C LEU A 172 -4.85 19.20 -31.78
N THR A 173 -4.78 20.52 -31.66
CA THR A 173 -4.54 21.42 -32.83
C THR A 173 -3.07 21.63 -33.15
N ASP A 174 -2.17 21.17 -32.27
CA ASP A 174 -0.72 21.32 -32.48
C ASP A 174 -0.24 20.57 -33.73
N PRO A 175 0.81 21.05 -34.39
CA PRO A 175 1.38 20.42 -35.58
C PRO A 175 1.74 18.96 -35.39
N ILE A 176 1.52 18.17 -36.42
CA ILE A 176 1.95 16.75 -36.48
C ILE A 176 3.43 16.69 -36.78
N PRO A 177 4.25 15.93 -36.02
CA PRO A 177 5.63 15.66 -36.37
C PRO A 177 5.76 15.00 -37.75
N GLN A 178 6.65 15.50 -38.59
CA GLN A 178 6.90 14.96 -39.92
C GLN A 178 8.38 14.67 -40.10
N ARG A 179 8.72 13.48 -40.57
CA ARG A 179 10.10 13.09 -40.82
C ARG A 179 10.72 13.94 -41.96
N SER A 180 9.91 14.38 -42.92
CA SER A 180 10.32 15.23 -44.03
C SER A 180 10.54 16.69 -43.65
N GLU A 181 10.21 17.10 -42.40
CA GLU A 181 10.41 18.49 -41.98
C GLU A 181 11.91 18.85 -41.96
N PRO A 182 12.33 19.92 -42.68
CA PRO A 182 13.72 20.33 -42.67
C PRO A 182 14.19 20.78 -41.29
N PHE A 183 15.47 20.54 -40.98
CA PHE A 183 16.09 20.95 -39.72
C PHE A 183 15.86 22.43 -39.39
N SER A 184 16.02 23.32 -40.37
CA SER A 184 15.86 24.79 -40.20
C SER A 184 14.44 25.15 -39.75
N TRP A 185 13.41 24.53 -40.33
CA TRP A 185 12.01 24.80 -40.00
C TRP A 185 11.63 24.23 -38.63
N TRP A 186 12.11 23.03 -38.35
CA TRP A 186 11.92 22.41 -37.03
C TRP A 186 12.58 23.26 -35.93
N GLN A 187 13.82 23.70 -36.13
CA GLN A 187 14.56 24.56 -35.20
C GLN A 187 13.85 25.89 -34.99
N GLU A 188 13.50 26.59 -36.08
CA GLU A 188 12.79 27.88 -36.05
C GLU A 188 11.48 27.77 -35.25
N ARG A 189 10.67 26.73 -35.50
CA ARG A 189 9.42 26.47 -34.79
C ARG A 189 9.65 26.28 -33.31
N VAL A 190 10.62 25.48 -32.92
CA VAL A 190 10.90 25.16 -31.50
C VAL A 190 11.52 26.38 -30.80
N ALA A 191 12.36 27.15 -31.48
CA ALA A 191 13.05 28.33 -30.95
C ALA A 191 12.22 29.62 -31.01
N LEU A 192 11.08 29.64 -31.71
CA LEU A 192 10.26 30.83 -31.95
C LEU A 192 9.95 31.65 -30.68
N ILE A 193 9.74 30.98 -29.59
CA ILE A 193 9.55 31.59 -28.25
C ILE A 193 10.66 31.05 -27.35
N PRO A 194 11.53 31.89 -26.79
CA PRO A 194 12.56 31.45 -25.85
C PRO A 194 11.99 30.73 -24.64
N GLY A 195 12.70 29.71 -24.16
CA GLY A 195 12.30 28.98 -22.98
C GLY A 195 12.92 27.58 -22.88
N PRO A 196 12.62 26.84 -21.79
CA PRO A 196 13.14 25.49 -21.58
C PRO A 196 12.83 24.56 -22.74
N ILE A 197 13.86 23.93 -23.34
CA ILE A 197 13.74 23.12 -24.55
C ILE A 197 12.71 21.99 -24.41
N GLY A 198 12.65 21.34 -23.21
CA GLY A 198 11.69 20.31 -22.95
C GLY A 198 10.23 20.81 -23.01
N GLN A 199 9.95 22.00 -22.49
CA GLN A 199 8.60 22.60 -22.57
C GLN A 199 8.28 23.07 -24.00
N ARG A 200 9.28 23.58 -24.72
CA ARG A 200 9.09 24.05 -26.09
C ARG A 200 8.69 22.92 -27.02
N LEU A 201 9.37 21.79 -26.98
CA LEU A 201 9.02 20.61 -27.78
C LEU A 201 7.59 20.17 -27.52
N LEU A 202 7.19 20.04 -26.23
CA LEU A 202 5.83 19.63 -25.86
C LEU A 202 4.71 20.56 -26.33
N ARG A 203 5.03 21.86 -26.53
CA ARG A 203 4.08 22.88 -27.01
C ARG A 203 4.07 23.08 -28.52
N CYS A 204 5.11 22.61 -29.21
CA CYS A 204 5.22 22.81 -30.65
C CYS A 204 4.67 21.65 -31.47
N TYR A 205 4.55 20.47 -30.86
CA TYR A 205 4.11 19.28 -31.58
C TYR A 205 3.22 18.38 -30.69
N ARG A 206 2.17 17.78 -31.27
CA ARG A 206 1.37 16.76 -30.61
C ARG A 206 2.04 15.38 -30.62
N GLY A 207 1.52 14.48 -29.84
CA GLY A 207 2.03 13.09 -29.75
C GLY A 207 3.26 12.91 -28.86
N LEU A 208 3.83 14.00 -28.35
CA LEU A 208 4.96 13.96 -27.41
C LEU A 208 4.49 13.74 -25.97
N SER A 209 5.28 12.99 -25.22
CA SER A 209 5.16 12.88 -23.78
C SER A 209 6.34 13.55 -23.08
N ARG A 210 6.15 13.92 -21.81
CA ARG A 210 7.23 14.48 -20.99
C ARG A 210 8.42 13.52 -20.90
N HIS A 211 8.17 12.22 -20.69
CA HIS A 211 9.22 11.21 -20.62
C HIS A 211 10.01 11.06 -21.91
N LEU A 212 9.30 11.06 -23.06
CA LEU A 212 9.94 11.01 -24.37
C LEU A 212 10.88 12.19 -24.59
N VAL A 213 10.39 13.40 -24.29
CA VAL A 213 11.17 14.63 -24.47
C VAL A 213 12.37 14.68 -23.51
N GLU A 214 12.20 14.29 -22.26
CA GLU A 214 13.28 14.17 -21.28
C GLU A 214 14.33 13.15 -21.75
N ALA A 215 13.90 12.00 -22.29
CA ALA A 215 14.80 11.00 -22.86
C ALA A 215 15.55 11.52 -24.10
N MET A 216 14.87 12.23 -25.01
CA MET A 216 15.51 12.87 -26.17
C MET A 216 16.58 13.86 -25.75
N CYS A 217 16.26 14.76 -24.82
CA CYS A 217 17.20 15.77 -24.31
C CYS A 217 18.39 15.08 -23.63
N HIS A 218 18.15 14.11 -22.81
CA HIS A 218 19.21 13.36 -22.11
C HIS A 218 20.17 12.67 -23.11
N GLN A 219 19.61 12.01 -24.13
CA GLN A 219 20.40 11.35 -25.18
C GLN A 219 21.16 12.35 -26.08
N ALA A 220 20.70 13.57 -26.16
CA ALA A 220 21.41 14.68 -26.84
C ALA A 220 22.46 15.35 -25.93
N GLY A 221 22.55 14.98 -24.65
CA GLY A 221 23.42 15.61 -23.65
C GLY A 221 22.94 16.98 -23.18
N ILE A 222 21.65 17.28 -23.32
CA ILE A 222 21.07 18.59 -23.05
C ILE A 222 20.13 18.49 -21.84
N PRO A 223 20.33 19.29 -20.77
CA PRO A 223 19.32 19.36 -19.68
C PRO A 223 17.99 19.88 -20.21
N PRO A 224 16.83 19.24 -19.93
CA PRO A 224 15.52 19.68 -20.46
C PRO A 224 15.13 21.11 -20.06
N GLN A 225 15.74 21.66 -19.01
CA GLN A 225 15.52 23.02 -18.50
C GLN A 225 16.35 24.08 -19.23
N THR A 226 17.30 23.69 -20.10
CA THR A 226 18.12 24.63 -20.84
C THR A 226 17.24 25.46 -21.77
N SER A 227 17.41 26.81 -21.73
CA SER A 227 16.69 27.71 -22.63
C SER A 227 17.16 27.52 -24.07
N THR A 228 16.21 27.60 -25.00
CA THR A 228 16.49 27.52 -26.45
C THR A 228 17.54 28.53 -26.93
N ASP A 229 17.69 29.70 -26.28
CA ASP A 229 18.67 30.74 -26.60
C ASP A 229 20.10 30.34 -26.22
N HIS A 230 20.26 29.40 -25.33
CA HIS A 230 21.56 28.96 -24.84
C HIS A 230 22.05 27.66 -25.52
N LEU A 231 21.27 27.12 -26.47
CA LEU A 231 21.64 25.91 -27.20
C LEU A 231 22.61 26.26 -28.34
N SER A 232 23.74 25.57 -28.38
CA SER A 232 24.68 25.66 -29.46
C SER A 232 24.15 24.98 -30.74
N ALA A 233 24.76 25.30 -31.90
CA ALA A 233 24.44 24.62 -33.17
C ALA A 233 24.62 23.10 -33.07
N ARG A 234 25.59 22.63 -32.28
CA ARG A 234 25.83 21.20 -32.03
C ARG A 234 24.69 20.56 -31.22
N ASP A 235 24.18 21.28 -30.21
CA ASP A 235 23.06 20.79 -29.37
C ASP A 235 21.79 20.64 -30.20
N TRP A 236 21.49 21.62 -31.04
CA TRP A 236 20.36 21.56 -31.96
C TRP A 236 20.44 20.38 -32.93
N GLN A 237 21.63 20.14 -33.52
CA GLN A 237 21.83 18.98 -34.41
C GLN A 237 21.70 17.64 -33.67
N ALA A 238 22.27 17.53 -32.48
CA ALA A 238 22.19 16.34 -31.67
C ALA A 238 20.71 16.01 -31.29
N LEU A 239 19.95 17.05 -30.92
CA LEU A 239 18.54 16.88 -30.56
C LEU A 239 17.69 16.50 -31.78
N PHE A 240 17.94 17.14 -32.92
CA PHE A 240 17.24 16.81 -34.17
C PHE A 240 17.55 15.39 -34.66
N ALA A 241 18.76 14.90 -34.46
CA ALA A 241 19.11 13.52 -34.76
C ALA A 241 18.28 12.52 -33.90
N ARG A 242 18.03 12.82 -32.63
CA ARG A 242 17.14 12.00 -31.75
C ARG A 242 15.69 12.11 -32.20
N TRP A 243 15.25 13.32 -32.63
CA TRP A 243 13.93 13.54 -33.21
C TRP A 243 13.70 12.66 -34.44
N GLN A 244 14.65 12.65 -35.38
CA GLN A 244 14.59 11.84 -36.59
C GLN A 244 14.65 10.32 -36.30
N ASP A 245 15.47 9.89 -35.32
CA ASP A 245 15.52 8.50 -34.89
C ASP A 245 14.17 8.05 -34.31
N TRP A 246 13.54 8.86 -33.47
CA TRP A 246 12.21 8.60 -32.96
C TRP A 246 11.17 8.43 -34.06
N LEU A 247 11.09 9.37 -35.00
CA LEU A 247 10.13 9.28 -36.11
C LEU A 247 10.41 8.07 -37.01
N THR A 248 11.66 7.73 -37.24
CA THR A 248 12.04 6.52 -38.01
C THR A 248 11.55 5.24 -37.31
N ARG A 249 11.68 5.17 -35.98
CA ARG A 249 11.18 4.01 -35.20
C ARG A 249 9.67 3.91 -35.22
N LEU A 250 8.96 5.04 -35.18
CA LEU A 250 7.50 5.05 -35.31
C LEU A 250 7.05 4.54 -36.68
N GLU A 251 7.74 4.89 -37.77
CA GLU A 251 7.43 4.45 -39.13
C GLU A 251 7.79 2.97 -39.36
N THR A 252 8.97 2.56 -38.89
CA THR A 252 9.47 1.19 -39.14
C THR A 252 8.91 0.14 -38.17
N GLY A 253 8.28 0.56 -37.06
CA GLY A 253 7.82 -0.34 -36.01
C GLY A 253 8.98 -1.02 -35.24
N GLN A 254 10.21 -0.54 -35.38
CA GLN A 254 11.39 -1.10 -34.71
C GLN A 254 11.58 -0.48 -33.33
N PHE A 255 11.13 -1.18 -32.33
CA PHE A 255 11.24 -0.79 -30.93
C PHE A 255 12.19 -1.71 -30.16
N ASP A 256 12.85 -1.18 -29.14
CA ASP A 256 13.79 -1.89 -28.27
C ASP A 256 13.45 -1.59 -26.79
N PRO A 257 12.51 -2.36 -26.20
CA PRO A 257 12.04 -2.12 -24.84
C PRO A 257 13.09 -2.49 -23.80
N ALA A 258 13.28 -1.60 -22.82
CA ALA A 258 14.22 -1.78 -21.72
C ALA A 258 13.73 -1.09 -20.43
N PRO A 259 14.04 -1.63 -19.22
CA PRO A 259 13.80 -0.93 -17.97
C PRO A 259 14.74 0.27 -17.84
N THR A 260 14.28 1.29 -17.10
CA THR A 260 15.11 2.46 -16.71
C THR A 260 14.97 2.68 -15.20
N PRO A 261 15.88 3.40 -14.53
CA PRO A 261 15.76 3.68 -13.10
C PRO A 261 14.45 4.36 -12.68
N GLN A 262 13.82 5.09 -13.59
CA GLN A 262 12.60 5.86 -13.33
C GLN A 262 11.34 5.25 -13.97
N GLY A 263 11.49 4.16 -14.74
CA GLY A 263 10.36 3.56 -15.45
C GLY A 263 10.80 2.57 -16.53
N TYR A 264 10.45 2.86 -17.78
CA TYR A 264 10.82 2.05 -18.93
C TYR A 264 11.01 2.93 -20.18
N THR A 265 11.68 2.38 -21.16
CA THR A 265 11.78 2.95 -22.52
C THR A 265 11.40 1.89 -23.55
N VAL A 266 10.91 2.31 -24.72
CA VAL A 266 10.67 1.45 -25.89
C VAL A 266 11.59 1.79 -27.06
N LEU A 267 12.52 2.75 -26.86
CA LEU A 267 13.38 3.28 -27.93
C LEU A 267 14.84 2.78 -27.85
N GLY A 268 15.16 1.90 -26.88
CA GLY A 268 16.54 1.46 -26.66
C GLY A 268 17.49 2.59 -26.20
N TRP A 269 16.96 3.74 -25.87
CA TRP A 269 17.74 4.87 -25.34
C TRP A 269 17.97 4.63 -23.84
N ALA A 270 18.77 3.62 -23.50
CA ALA A 270 19.11 3.32 -22.12
C ALA A 270 20.00 4.44 -21.57
N SER A 271 19.51 5.15 -20.59
CA SER A 271 20.33 6.05 -19.77
C SER A 271 21.31 5.20 -18.98
N GLY A 272 22.62 5.30 -19.34
CA GLY A 272 23.74 5.01 -18.45
C GLY A 272 23.65 3.69 -17.68
N ALA A 273 23.57 2.56 -18.35
CA ALA A 273 24.13 1.35 -17.80
C ALA A 273 25.65 1.56 -17.73
N VAL A 274 26.16 1.98 -16.58
CA VAL A 274 27.59 1.87 -16.27
C VAL A 274 27.89 0.38 -16.40
N PRO A 275 28.78 -0.05 -17.30
CA PRO A 275 29.21 -1.43 -17.31
C PRO A 275 29.89 -1.66 -15.96
N VAL A 276 29.30 -2.48 -15.12
CA VAL A 276 30.01 -3.00 -13.93
C VAL A 276 31.13 -3.86 -14.47
N SER A 277 32.35 -3.27 -14.48
CA SER A 277 33.57 -3.98 -14.81
C SER A 277 33.77 -5.08 -13.78
N GLY A 278 33.70 -6.33 -14.21
CA GLY A 278 34.22 -7.46 -13.46
C GLY A 278 33.23 -8.55 -13.13
N THR A 279 32.56 -9.14 -14.14
CA THR A 279 32.20 -10.55 -14.11
C THR A 279 32.15 -11.08 -15.54
N GLU A 280 33.11 -11.88 -15.88
CA GLU A 280 33.11 -12.72 -17.07
C GLU A 280 31.91 -13.68 -17.03
N SER A 281 31.26 -13.87 -18.17
CA SER A 281 30.36 -14.97 -18.46
C SER A 281 29.05 -15.01 -17.67
N LEU A 282 28.13 -14.10 -18.01
CA LEU A 282 26.70 -14.43 -17.91
C LEU A 282 26.01 -14.01 -19.21
N GLN A 283 25.26 -14.94 -19.76
CA GLN A 283 24.40 -14.90 -20.94
C GLN A 283 23.82 -13.51 -21.16
N GLN A 284 23.80 -13.03 -22.40
CA GLN A 284 23.08 -11.80 -22.80
C GLN A 284 21.73 -11.76 -22.08
N PRO A 285 21.38 -10.66 -21.38
CA PRO A 285 20.09 -10.54 -20.74
C PRO A 285 19.06 -10.80 -21.83
N SER A 286 18.27 -11.87 -21.67
CA SER A 286 17.17 -12.18 -22.57
C SER A 286 16.34 -10.92 -22.69
N ARG A 287 16.22 -10.34 -23.90
CA ARG A 287 15.47 -9.13 -24.18
C ARG A 287 14.10 -9.29 -23.53
N LEU A 288 13.82 -8.50 -22.50
CA LEU A 288 12.53 -8.52 -21.84
C LEU A 288 11.45 -8.26 -22.88
N ASN A 289 10.43 -9.13 -22.90
CA ASN A 289 9.29 -8.90 -23.75
C ASN A 289 8.60 -7.60 -23.31
N LEU A 290 8.27 -6.71 -24.25
CA LEU A 290 7.58 -5.44 -23.97
C LEU A 290 6.38 -5.62 -23.04
N HIS A 291 5.58 -6.67 -23.27
CA HIS A 291 4.38 -6.95 -22.46
C HIS A 291 4.72 -7.28 -21.01
N GLN A 292 5.75 -8.10 -20.77
CA GLN A 292 6.24 -8.41 -19.43
C GLN A 292 6.82 -7.18 -18.72
N LEU A 293 7.51 -6.32 -19.47
CA LEU A 293 8.05 -5.07 -18.95
C LEU A 293 6.91 -4.14 -18.48
N LEU A 294 5.87 -3.97 -19.30
CA LEU A 294 4.72 -3.13 -18.96
C LEU A 294 3.92 -3.74 -17.78
N GLU A 295 3.65 -5.05 -17.83
CA GLU A 295 2.94 -5.75 -16.75
C GLU A 295 3.67 -5.58 -15.41
N GLY A 296 4.97 -5.89 -15.36
CA GLY A 296 5.77 -5.77 -14.14
C GLY A 296 5.84 -4.34 -13.62
N TYR A 297 6.08 -3.37 -14.50
CA TYR A 297 6.15 -1.96 -14.11
C TYR A 297 4.84 -1.46 -13.50
N TYR A 298 3.71 -1.64 -14.20
CA TYR A 298 2.43 -1.10 -13.73
C TYR A 298 1.89 -1.86 -12.52
N GLN A 299 2.11 -3.18 -12.46
CA GLN A 299 1.72 -3.96 -11.28
C GLN A 299 2.47 -3.49 -10.02
N ALA A 300 3.79 -3.28 -10.13
CA ALA A 300 4.59 -2.78 -9.02
C ALA A 300 4.14 -1.37 -8.57
N GLN A 301 3.84 -0.48 -9.50
CA GLN A 301 3.39 0.87 -9.20
C GLN A 301 1.99 0.90 -8.55
N LEU A 302 1.03 0.14 -9.08
CA LEU A 302 -0.32 0.04 -8.54
C LEU A 302 -0.30 -0.59 -7.14
N ASN A 303 0.50 -1.63 -6.93
CA ASN A 303 0.68 -2.24 -5.62
C ASN A 303 1.27 -1.25 -4.61
N ARG A 304 2.25 -0.43 -5.03
CA ARG A 304 2.83 0.62 -4.17
C ARG A 304 1.79 1.67 -3.76
N GLU A 305 1.02 2.18 -4.71
CA GLU A 305 -0.04 3.16 -4.42
C GLU A 305 -1.13 2.56 -3.51
N GLN A 306 -1.52 1.31 -3.77
CA GLN A 306 -2.47 0.61 -2.92
C GLN A 306 -1.92 0.44 -1.50
N PHE A 307 -0.66 0.00 -1.38
CA PHE A 307 0.01 -0.17 -0.10
C PHE A 307 0.05 1.15 0.69
N GLU A 308 0.50 2.25 0.08
CA GLU A 308 0.60 3.56 0.75
C GLU A 308 -0.78 4.05 1.21
N ARG A 309 -1.81 3.92 0.36
CA ARG A 309 -3.19 4.30 0.69
C ARG A 309 -3.75 3.47 1.85
N GLU A 310 -3.65 2.14 1.78
CA GLU A 310 -4.19 1.25 2.82
C GLU A 310 -3.42 1.40 4.14
N ARG A 311 -2.10 1.48 4.09
CA ARG A 311 -1.27 1.73 5.26
C ARG A 311 -1.64 3.06 5.94
N HIS A 312 -1.77 4.13 5.16
CA HIS A 312 -2.18 5.44 5.69
C HIS A 312 -3.56 5.38 6.35
N ARG A 313 -4.53 4.75 5.70
CA ARG A 313 -5.90 4.55 6.22
C ARG A 313 -5.89 3.82 7.56
N LEU A 314 -5.17 2.71 7.65
CA LEU A 314 -5.08 1.90 8.87
C LEU A 314 -4.37 2.65 9.99
N LEU A 315 -3.22 3.29 9.72
CA LEU A 315 -2.50 4.11 10.70
C LEU A 315 -3.36 5.24 11.25
N GLN A 316 -4.05 5.98 10.39
CA GLN A 316 -4.93 7.08 10.81
C GLN A 316 -6.07 6.58 11.71
N ARG A 317 -6.64 5.41 11.38
CA ARG A 317 -7.69 4.81 12.21
C ARG A 317 -7.18 4.40 13.58
N VAL A 318 -6.06 3.68 13.65
CA VAL A 318 -5.45 3.20 14.90
C VAL A 318 -5.03 4.39 15.78
N SER A 319 -4.37 5.40 15.22
CA SER A 319 -3.98 6.61 15.93
C SER A 319 -5.18 7.37 16.50
N THR A 320 -6.30 7.44 15.75
CA THR A 320 -7.55 8.05 16.25
C THR A 320 -8.14 7.28 17.43
N LEU A 321 -8.09 5.95 17.38
CA LEU A 321 -8.55 5.09 18.49
C LEU A 321 -7.65 5.28 19.73
N LEU A 322 -6.34 5.20 19.56
CA LEU A 322 -5.37 5.40 20.65
C LEU A 322 -5.56 6.75 21.32
N LYS A 323 -5.75 7.82 20.56
CA LYS A 323 -6.01 9.16 21.11
C LYS A 323 -7.23 9.19 22.03
N LYS A 324 -8.33 8.53 21.64
CA LYS A 324 -9.54 8.42 22.47
C LYS A 324 -9.29 7.61 23.75
N LEU A 325 -8.53 6.51 23.66
CA LEU A 325 -8.22 5.68 24.82
C LEU A 325 -7.28 6.39 25.79
N TYR A 326 -6.29 7.15 25.32
CA TYR A 326 -5.42 7.96 26.18
C TYR A 326 -6.22 9.04 26.91
N GLN A 327 -7.12 9.75 26.23
CA GLN A 327 -8.01 10.71 26.88
C GLN A 327 -8.87 10.06 27.98
N ARG A 328 -9.36 8.84 27.72
CA ARG A 328 -10.13 8.09 28.73
C ARG A 328 -9.25 7.64 29.89
N ARG A 329 -7.99 7.28 29.65
CA ARG A 329 -7.02 6.94 30.69
C ARG A 329 -6.78 8.14 31.61
N GLU A 330 -6.53 9.31 31.06
CA GLU A 330 -6.36 10.56 31.82
C GLU A 330 -7.59 10.86 32.69
N GLN A 331 -8.81 10.65 32.17
CA GLN A 331 -10.05 10.81 32.95
C GLN A 331 -10.12 9.82 34.13
N PHE A 332 -9.74 8.55 33.92
CA PHE A 332 -9.72 7.57 35.00
C PHE A 332 -8.64 7.89 36.03
N GLU A 333 -7.46 8.35 35.62
CA GLU A 333 -6.39 8.78 36.50
C GLU A 333 -6.81 10.00 37.37
N ALA A 334 -7.48 10.98 36.76
CA ALA A 334 -8.03 12.12 37.49
C ALA A 334 -9.10 11.70 38.51
N MET A 335 -10.00 10.78 38.14
CA MET A 335 -11.01 10.22 39.06
C MET A 335 -10.38 9.45 40.21
N LEU A 336 -9.30 8.71 39.96
CA LEU A 336 -8.57 7.98 40.99
C LEU A 336 -7.80 8.94 41.91
N ALA A 337 -7.19 9.97 41.39
CA ALA A 337 -6.52 11.01 42.17
C ALA A 337 -7.49 11.69 43.17
N ASP A 338 -8.71 11.99 42.71
CA ASP A 338 -9.77 12.52 43.60
C ASP A 338 -10.20 11.50 44.67
N SER A 339 -10.11 10.20 44.35
CA SER A 339 -10.47 9.13 45.28
C SER A 339 -9.37 8.78 46.31
N THR A 340 -8.10 9.17 46.10
CA THR A 340 -7.02 8.97 47.10
C THR A 340 -7.26 9.77 48.37
N GLN A 341 -8.14 10.79 48.33
CA GLN A 341 -8.61 11.52 49.50
C GLN A 341 -9.61 10.70 50.38
N ALA A 342 -9.92 9.45 49.96
CA ALA A 342 -10.87 8.61 50.73
C ALA A 342 -10.38 8.34 52.16
N GLU A 343 -9.10 7.98 52.32
CA GLU A 343 -8.52 7.74 53.66
C GLU A 343 -8.46 9.03 54.51
N ALA A 344 -8.15 10.16 53.90
CA ALA A 344 -8.21 11.48 54.58
C ALA A 344 -9.64 11.81 55.03
N SER A 345 -10.65 11.47 54.22
CA SER A 345 -12.06 11.64 54.60
C SER A 345 -12.46 10.72 55.78
N LYS A 346 -11.94 9.49 55.80
CA LYS A 346 -12.15 8.57 56.92
C LYS A 346 -11.46 9.08 58.18
N GLN A 347 -10.20 9.44 58.10
CA GLN A 347 -9.39 9.99 59.17
C GLN A 347 -10.07 11.23 59.80
N ALA A 348 -10.55 12.15 58.95
CA ALA A 348 -11.30 13.32 59.44
C ALA A 348 -12.57 12.92 60.19
N ALA A 349 -13.31 11.92 59.72
CA ALA A 349 -14.49 11.40 60.42
C ALA A 349 -14.14 10.74 61.75
N ASP A 350 -13.07 9.92 61.79
CA ASP A 350 -12.60 9.23 63.00
C ASP A 350 -12.13 10.23 64.05
N LEU A 351 -11.34 11.28 63.64
CA LEU A 351 -10.89 12.35 64.50
C LEU A 351 -12.07 13.15 65.10
N LEU A 352 -13.06 13.49 64.25
CA LEU A 352 -14.26 14.20 64.71
C LEU A 352 -15.06 13.38 65.73
N MET A 353 -15.21 12.07 65.51
CA MET A 353 -15.94 11.18 66.44
C MET A 353 -15.22 11.00 67.76
N ALA A 354 -13.87 10.96 67.75
CA ALA A 354 -13.06 10.85 68.97
C ALA A 354 -13.05 12.15 69.81
N HIS A 355 -13.24 13.30 69.18
CA HIS A 355 -13.11 14.62 69.84
C HIS A 355 -14.43 15.42 69.81
N LEU A 356 -15.58 14.75 69.94
CA LEU A 356 -16.91 15.38 69.94
C LEU A 356 -17.04 16.50 70.95
N HIS A 357 -16.34 16.43 72.09
CA HIS A 357 -16.37 17.39 73.17
C HIS A 357 -15.72 18.74 72.82
N LEU A 358 -14.89 18.83 71.78
CA LEU A 358 -14.25 20.05 71.33
C LEU A 358 -15.10 20.84 70.34
N TRP A 359 -16.19 20.26 69.83
CA TRP A 359 -17.08 20.90 68.88
C TRP A 359 -17.90 22.03 69.51
N ARG A 360 -18.09 23.13 68.80
CA ARG A 360 -18.97 24.24 69.18
C ARG A 360 -19.83 24.66 67.98
N PRO A 361 -21.07 25.14 68.19
CA PRO A 361 -21.89 25.67 67.11
C PRO A 361 -21.21 26.81 66.36
N GLY A 362 -21.31 26.82 64.99
CA GLY A 362 -20.77 27.85 64.14
C GLY A 362 -19.29 27.68 63.75
N LEU A 363 -18.63 26.59 64.11
CA LEU A 363 -17.26 26.34 63.67
C LEU A 363 -17.21 25.99 62.17
N HIS A 364 -16.35 26.68 61.41
CA HIS A 364 -16.06 26.40 60.00
C HIS A 364 -14.94 25.38 59.83
N HIS A 365 -14.11 25.16 60.83
CA HIS A 365 -13.04 24.14 60.85
C HIS A 365 -12.68 23.80 62.30
N ILE A 366 -12.05 22.66 62.47
CA ILE A 366 -11.49 22.22 63.76
C ILE A 366 -10.08 21.68 63.52
N GLU A 367 -9.18 21.90 64.44
CA GLU A 367 -7.80 21.43 64.42
C GLU A 367 -7.65 20.33 65.46
N LEU A 368 -7.34 19.11 64.98
CA LEU A 368 -7.26 17.93 65.86
C LEU A 368 -5.95 17.17 65.63
N PRO A 369 -5.34 16.61 66.68
CA PRO A 369 -4.12 15.82 66.52
C PRO A 369 -4.43 14.48 65.81
N ASP A 370 -3.63 14.15 64.79
CA ASP A 370 -3.68 12.88 64.08
C ASP A 370 -3.22 11.75 64.99
N PHE A 371 -3.92 10.63 64.99
CA PHE A 371 -3.64 9.47 65.85
C PHE A 371 -2.29 8.80 65.52
N ALA A 372 -1.84 8.83 64.27
CA ALA A 372 -0.63 8.17 63.81
C ALA A 372 0.62 9.05 63.90
N SER A 373 0.51 10.32 63.52
CA SER A 373 1.67 11.22 63.38
C SER A 373 1.75 12.24 64.54
N GLY A 374 0.68 12.43 65.32
CA GLY A 374 0.58 13.47 66.33
C GLY A 374 0.54 14.90 65.79
N GLN A 375 0.58 15.06 64.47
CA GLN A 375 0.50 16.39 63.83
C GLN A 375 -0.95 16.89 63.83
N THR A 376 -1.11 18.22 63.91
CA THR A 376 -2.43 18.86 63.88
C THR A 376 -3.00 18.84 62.45
N VAL A 377 -4.16 18.21 62.30
CA VAL A 377 -4.93 18.16 61.03
C VAL A 377 -6.08 19.17 61.12
N LYS A 378 -6.18 20.05 60.13
CA LYS A 378 -7.26 21.01 59.97
C LYS A 378 -8.39 20.40 59.18
N ILE A 379 -9.56 20.19 59.85
CA ILE A 379 -10.74 19.54 59.27
C ILE A 379 -11.80 20.61 58.99
N PRO A 380 -12.20 20.84 57.73
CA PRO A 380 -13.32 21.72 57.39
C PRO A 380 -14.64 21.18 57.92
N LEU A 381 -15.48 22.06 58.44
CA LEU A 381 -16.80 21.71 58.99
C LEU A 381 -17.89 22.54 58.31
N ASP A 382 -19.04 21.96 58.21
CA ASP A 382 -20.28 22.62 57.85
C ASP A 382 -20.90 23.19 59.14
N PRO A 383 -20.98 24.55 59.27
CA PRO A 383 -21.44 25.19 60.50
C PRO A 383 -22.92 24.94 60.83
N GLU A 384 -23.71 24.52 59.80
CA GLU A 384 -25.13 24.18 59.97
C GLU A 384 -25.33 22.76 60.52
N LYS A 385 -24.27 21.94 60.60
CA LYS A 385 -24.28 20.56 61.08
C LYS A 385 -23.54 20.42 62.38
N ASN A 386 -24.05 19.59 63.27
CA ASN A 386 -23.31 19.23 64.47
C ASN A 386 -22.12 18.31 64.16
N ALA A 387 -21.25 18.02 65.14
CA ALA A 387 -20.05 17.20 64.98
C ALA A 387 -20.38 15.80 64.39
N ILE A 388 -21.45 15.16 64.88
CA ILE A 388 -21.87 13.82 64.42
C ILE A 388 -22.31 13.87 62.95
N LEU A 389 -23.09 14.84 62.54
CA LEU A 389 -23.55 15.02 61.17
C LEU A 389 -22.41 15.34 60.22
N ASN A 390 -21.41 16.13 60.64
CA ASN A 390 -20.19 16.38 59.91
C ASN A 390 -19.37 15.08 59.72
N ALA A 391 -19.15 14.31 60.80
CA ALA A 391 -18.46 13.03 60.76
C ALA A 391 -19.20 12.02 59.84
N GLN A 392 -20.53 11.96 59.92
CA GLN A 392 -21.33 11.14 59.02
C GLN A 392 -21.23 11.59 57.55
N ALA A 393 -21.09 12.88 57.26
CA ALA A 393 -20.87 13.40 55.94
C ALA A 393 -19.51 12.93 55.37
N TYR A 394 -18.46 13.00 56.21
CA TYR A 394 -17.13 12.48 55.86
C TYR A 394 -17.12 10.94 55.64
N TYR A 395 -17.79 10.17 56.48
CA TYR A 395 -17.95 8.70 56.26
C TYR A 395 -18.75 8.39 54.99
N ARG A 396 -19.76 9.17 54.64
CA ARG A 396 -20.48 9.02 53.37
C ARG A 396 -19.57 9.35 52.19
N LYS A 397 -18.77 10.42 52.30
CA LYS A 397 -17.78 10.81 51.29
C LYS A 397 -16.74 9.69 51.09
N HIS A 398 -16.14 9.16 52.15
CA HIS A 398 -15.21 8.04 52.12
C HIS A 398 -15.82 6.80 51.42
N ARG A 399 -17.03 6.39 51.81
CA ARG A 399 -17.68 5.21 51.17
C ARG A 399 -17.95 5.43 49.68
N LYS A 400 -18.34 6.62 49.27
CA LYS A 400 -18.53 6.97 47.85
C LYS A 400 -17.21 6.92 47.08
N GLN A 401 -16.15 7.49 47.62
CA GLN A 401 -14.84 7.49 47.02
C GLN A 401 -14.24 6.10 46.92
N LYS A 402 -14.33 5.27 47.96
CA LYS A 402 -13.83 3.89 47.94
C LYS A 402 -14.57 3.03 46.90
N ARG A 403 -15.91 3.12 46.84
CA ARG A 403 -16.70 2.42 45.82
C ARG A 403 -16.31 2.86 44.40
N ALA A 404 -16.04 4.13 44.18
CA ALA A 404 -15.59 4.64 42.92
C ALA A 404 -14.21 4.07 42.53
N GLN A 405 -13.29 4.00 43.51
CA GLN A 405 -11.95 3.41 43.32
C GLN A 405 -12.02 1.93 42.93
N ASP A 406 -12.83 1.15 43.66
CA ASP A 406 -13.02 -0.29 43.41
C ASP A 406 -13.67 -0.55 42.04
N ALA A 407 -14.52 0.36 41.55
CA ALA A 407 -15.16 0.26 40.24
C ALA A 407 -14.25 0.70 39.09
N ILE A 408 -13.38 1.70 39.29
CA ILE A 408 -12.51 2.25 38.24
C ILE A 408 -11.30 1.37 37.98
N ARG A 409 -10.70 0.74 39.02
CA ARG A 409 -9.48 -0.06 38.88
C ARG A 409 -9.57 -1.15 37.80
N PRO A 410 -10.60 -2.03 37.76
CA PRO A 410 -10.71 -3.05 36.72
C PRO A 410 -10.91 -2.45 35.33
N LEU A 411 -11.58 -1.28 35.23
CA LEU A 411 -11.76 -0.57 33.96
C LEU A 411 -10.44 0.02 33.44
N GLN A 412 -9.61 0.52 34.34
CA GLN A 412 -8.28 1.05 34.01
C GLN A 412 -7.34 -0.07 33.54
N GLU A 413 -7.37 -1.24 34.21
CA GLU A 413 -6.60 -2.41 33.79
C GLU A 413 -7.03 -2.90 32.39
N ALA A 414 -8.34 -3.00 32.14
CA ALA A 414 -8.85 -3.38 30.82
C ALA A 414 -8.47 -2.34 29.74
N LEU A 415 -8.58 -1.04 30.05
CA LEU A 415 -8.17 0.04 29.16
C LEU A 415 -6.67 -0.01 28.85
N GLY A 416 -5.83 -0.33 29.85
CA GLY A 416 -4.39 -0.50 29.68
C GLY A 416 -4.06 -1.62 28.72
N GLN A 417 -4.73 -2.76 28.81
CA GLN A 417 -4.57 -3.89 27.89
C GLN A 417 -5.00 -3.52 26.45
N GLU A 418 -6.10 -2.77 26.33
CA GLU A 418 -6.58 -2.30 25.02
C GLU A 418 -5.60 -1.32 24.36
N ILE A 419 -5.01 -0.41 25.12
CA ILE A 419 -3.98 0.52 24.67
C ILE A 419 -2.75 -0.26 24.18
N LEU A 420 -2.23 -1.18 24.99
CA LEU A 420 -1.06 -1.99 24.64
C LEU A 420 -1.28 -2.78 23.34
N TYR A 421 -2.45 -3.36 23.16
CA TYR A 421 -2.81 -4.08 21.95
C TYR A 421 -2.78 -3.15 20.70
N LEU A 422 -3.43 -1.99 20.77
CA LEU A 422 -3.45 -1.05 19.64
C LEU A 422 -2.09 -0.41 19.38
N GLU A 423 -1.26 -0.19 20.40
CA GLU A 423 0.14 0.23 20.25
C GLU A 423 0.97 -0.83 19.52
N GLN A 424 0.71 -2.12 19.78
CA GLN A 424 1.35 -3.23 19.06
C GLN A 424 0.96 -3.25 17.58
N VAL A 425 -0.33 -3.03 17.26
CA VAL A 425 -0.79 -2.90 15.87
C VAL A 425 -0.17 -1.67 15.19
N GLU A 426 -0.13 -0.52 15.88
CA GLU A 426 0.50 0.70 15.37
C GLU A 426 1.98 0.46 15.04
N ALA A 427 2.73 -0.19 15.94
CA ALA A 427 4.13 -0.53 15.73
C ALA A 427 4.32 -1.43 14.50
N SER A 428 3.46 -2.44 14.31
CA SER A 428 3.49 -3.31 13.13
C SER A 428 3.24 -2.53 11.83
N LEU A 429 2.29 -1.59 11.82
CA LEU A 429 2.02 -0.71 10.68
C LEU A 429 3.17 0.28 10.41
N GLN A 430 3.85 0.77 11.45
CA GLN A 430 5.00 1.66 11.32
C GLN A 430 6.22 0.95 10.76
N GLN A 431 6.42 -0.34 11.05
CA GLN A 431 7.51 -1.15 10.49
C GLN A 431 7.38 -1.36 8.98
N LEU A 432 6.16 -1.33 8.44
CA LEU A 432 5.87 -1.37 7.00
C LEU A 432 6.08 0.02 6.37
N GLU A 433 7.31 0.55 6.35
CA GLU A 433 7.59 1.93 5.89
C GLU A 433 7.36 2.14 4.41
N THR A 434 7.87 1.23 3.60
CA THR A 434 7.83 1.30 2.13
C THR A 434 7.41 -0.04 1.54
N TYR A 435 6.69 0.00 0.45
CA TYR A 435 6.37 -1.19 -0.32
C TYR A 435 7.64 -1.82 -0.92
N ARG A 436 7.90 -3.07 -0.63
CA ARG A 436 9.05 -3.84 -1.12
C ARG A 436 8.61 -4.96 -2.06
N ASP A 437 7.60 -5.71 -1.64
CA ASP A 437 7.10 -6.88 -2.36
C ASP A 437 5.58 -7.10 -2.12
N PRO A 438 4.90 -7.98 -2.87
CA PRO A 438 3.48 -8.26 -2.69
C PRO A 438 3.10 -8.78 -1.29
N GLN A 439 4.04 -9.30 -0.50
CA GLN A 439 3.80 -9.77 0.86
C GLN A 439 3.44 -8.63 1.81
N ASP A 440 3.96 -7.42 1.56
CA ASP A 440 3.62 -6.24 2.36
C ASP A 440 2.13 -5.89 2.26
N LEU A 441 1.52 -6.05 1.07
CA LEU A 441 0.07 -5.90 0.90
C LEU A 441 -0.71 -7.01 1.62
N THR A 442 -0.19 -8.24 1.60
CA THR A 442 -0.80 -9.36 2.33
C THR A 442 -0.76 -9.09 3.83
N THR A 443 0.37 -8.61 4.35
CA THR A 443 0.52 -8.23 5.76
C THR A 443 -0.47 -7.13 6.16
N LEU A 444 -0.69 -6.09 5.32
CA LEU A 444 -1.70 -5.06 5.58
C LEU A 444 -3.12 -5.64 5.64
N LYS A 445 -3.46 -6.57 4.73
CA LYS A 445 -4.76 -7.26 4.74
C LYS A 445 -4.95 -8.13 5.99
N GLU A 446 -3.91 -8.79 6.46
CA GLU A 446 -3.93 -9.56 7.71
C GLU A 446 -4.20 -8.64 8.90
N ILE A 447 -3.53 -7.48 8.99
CA ILE A 447 -3.77 -6.47 10.05
C ILE A 447 -5.20 -5.91 9.95
N GLU A 448 -5.70 -5.61 8.75
CA GLU A 448 -7.08 -5.17 8.55
C GLU A 448 -8.09 -6.22 9.04
N THR A 449 -7.87 -7.48 8.67
CA THR A 449 -8.72 -8.60 9.09
C THR A 449 -8.71 -8.75 10.62
N GLU A 450 -7.56 -8.66 11.25
CA GLU A 450 -7.40 -8.67 12.71
C GLU A 450 -8.21 -7.54 13.37
N LEU A 451 -8.11 -6.30 12.86
CA LEU A 451 -8.85 -5.15 13.38
C LEU A 451 -10.37 -5.29 13.19
N ILE A 452 -10.83 -5.95 12.13
CA ILE A 452 -12.26 -6.27 11.91
C ILE A 452 -12.72 -7.33 12.90
N GLU A 453 -11.95 -8.41 13.10
CA GLU A 453 -12.27 -9.48 14.06
C GLU A 453 -12.31 -8.96 15.50
N GLN A 454 -11.42 -8.04 15.85
CA GLN A 454 -11.37 -7.37 17.15
C GLN A 454 -12.38 -6.20 17.26
N ARG A 455 -13.22 -5.94 16.22
CA ARG A 455 -14.29 -4.92 16.17
C ARG A 455 -13.80 -3.48 16.23
N TYR A 456 -12.57 -3.18 15.82
CA TYR A 456 -12.05 -1.81 15.68
C TYR A 456 -12.33 -1.21 14.29
N LEU A 457 -12.63 -2.07 13.32
CA LEU A 457 -13.07 -1.70 11.98
C LEU A 457 -14.42 -2.40 11.67
N GLU A 458 -15.25 -1.71 10.90
CA GLU A 458 -16.45 -2.29 10.32
C GLU A 458 -16.08 -3.13 9.10
N SER A 459 -16.69 -4.30 8.96
CA SER A 459 -16.58 -5.05 7.72
C SER A 459 -17.08 -4.19 6.57
N PRO A 460 -16.38 -4.11 5.43
CA PRO A 460 -16.85 -3.37 4.29
C PRO A 460 -18.21 -3.93 3.87
N THR A 461 -19.28 -3.19 4.16
CA THR A 461 -20.63 -3.48 3.67
C THR A 461 -20.57 -3.38 2.16
N ARG A 462 -20.66 -4.52 1.48
CA ARG A 462 -20.93 -4.55 0.04
C ARG A 462 -22.29 -3.90 -0.18
N ASN A 463 -22.29 -2.60 -0.51
CA ASN A 463 -23.42 -1.92 -1.09
C ASN A 463 -23.62 -2.46 -2.51
N SER A 464 -24.30 -3.58 -2.62
CA SER A 464 -25.03 -3.99 -3.83
C SER A 464 -25.95 -5.14 -3.44
N GLY A 465 -27.25 -4.92 -3.61
CA GLY A 465 -28.28 -5.91 -3.32
C GLY A 465 -28.06 -7.22 -4.07
N THR A 466 -27.71 -8.21 -3.33
CA THR A 466 -28.08 -9.61 -3.55
C THR A 466 -27.82 -10.36 -2.25
N GLU A 467 -28.92 -10.71 -1.59
CA GLU A 467 -28.97 -11.68 -0.50
C GLU A 467 -28.60 -13.07 -1.04
N SER A 468 -27.32 -13.36 -1.17
CA SER A 468 -26.90 -14.76 -1.38
C SER A 468 -25.37 -14.84 -1.28
N LEU A 469 -24.82 -14.83 -0.08
CA LEU A 469 -23.47 -15.36 0.21
C LEU A 469 -23.17 -15.26 1.72
N ARG A 470 -24.11 -15.74 2.56
CA ARG A 470 -23.81 -16.03 3.98
C ARG A 470 -23.00 -17.33 4.19
N ALA A 471 -22.43 -17.90 3.12
CA ALA A 471 -21.78 -19.22 3.18
C ALA A 471 -20.28 -19.24 2.85
N SER A 472 -19.59 -18.11 2.68
CA SER A 472 -18.16 -18.14 2.31
C SER A 472 -17.17 -17.53 3.31
N SER A 473 -17.60 -17.19 4.53
CA SER A 473 -16.65 -16.76 5.58
C SER A 473 -15.88 -17.92 6.24
N LYS A 474 -16.06 -19.16 5.79
CA LYS A 474 -15.36 -20.35 6.33
C LYS A 474 -14.17 -20.83 5.49
N HIS A 475 -13.88 -20.21 4.37
CA HIS A 475 -12.71 -20.54 3.54
C HIS A 475 -11.96 -19.26 3.14
N ALA A 476 -11.55 -18.44 4.12
CA ALA A 476 -10.33 -17.67 3.92
C ALA A 476 -9.24 -18.72 3.74
N SER A 477 -8.60 -18.75 2.55
CA SER A 477 -7.38 -19.53 2.32
C SER A 477 -6.46 -19.27 3.50
N PRO A 478 -5.86 -20.31 4.11
CA PRO A 478 -4.98 -20.10 5.25
C PRO A 478 -3.94 -19.08 4.81
N ALA A 479 -3.91 -17.93 5.49
CA ALA A 479 -2.91 -16.90 5.26
C ALA A 479 -1.56 -17.63 5.23
N THR A 480 -0.85 -17.52 4.11
CA THR A 480 0.44 -18.19 3.94
C THR A 480 1.38 -17.57 4.95
N PHE A 481 1.69 -18.32 6.02
CA PHE A 481 2.64 -17.89 7.04
C PHE A 481 3.98 -17.56 6.40
N ASN A 482 4.31 -16.27 6.34
CA ASN A 482 5.52 -15.77 5.70
C ASN A 482 6.22 -14.72 6.57
N PRO A 483 6.89 -15.14 7.67
CA PRO A 483 7.68 -14.26 8.51
C PRO A 483 8.92 -13.74 7.76
N HIS A 484 9.52 -12.66 8.25
CA HIS A 484 10.88 -12.31 7.83
C HIS A 484 11.84 -13.41 8.24
N ARG A 485 12.80 -13.73 7.36
CA ARG A 485 13.81 -14.77 7.60
C ARG A 485 15.20 -14.18 7.44
N PHE A 486 16.02 -14.41 8.45
CA PHE A 486 17.40 -13.98 8.51
C PHE A 486 18.29 -15.17 8.88
N THR A 487 19.59 -15.02 8.70
CA THR A 487 20.59 -16.04 9.09
C THR A 487 21.48 -15.45 10.17
N SER A 488 21.69 -16.20 11.25
CA SER A 488 22.59 -15.82 12.34
C SER A 488 24.07 -16.01 11.93
N PRO A 489 25.03 -15.48 12.68
CA PRO A 489 26.47 -15.66 12.39
C PRO A 489 26.90 -17.12 12.26
N SER A 490 26.35 -18.01 13.06
CA SER A 490 26.65 -19.47 12.99
C SER A 490 25.79 -20.22 11.94
N GLY A 491 24.98 -19.51 11.14
CA GLY A 491 24.17 -20.10 10.08
C GLY A 491 22.79 -20.59 10.48
N PHE A 492 22.32 -20.32 11.71
CA PHE A 492 20.96 -20.66 12.15
C PHE A 492 19.92 -19.69 11.58
N SER A 493 18.70 -20.18 11.37
CA SER A 493 17.61 -19.36 10.88
C SER A 493 16.98 -18.52 11.99
N ILE A 494 16.84 -17.22 11.78
CA ILE A 494 16.09 -16.31 12.66
C ILE A 494 14.82 -15.88 11.94
N TRP A 495 13.66 -16.11 12.56
CA TRP A 495 12.35 -15.78 12.01
C TRP A 495 11.71 -14.66 12.82
N VAL A 496 11.13 -13.65 12.13
CA VAL A 496 10.53 -12.48 12.75
C VAL A 496 9.11 -12.33 12.22
N GLY A 497 8.12 -12.27 13.12
CA GLY A 497 6.72 -12.06 12.75
C GLY A 497 6.47 -10.64 12.22
N ARG A 498 5.63 -10.53 11.18
CA ARG A 498 5.32 -9.25 10.53
C ARG A 498 4.13 -8.51 11.16
N ASN A 499 3.29 -9.23 11.88
CA ASN A 499 2.10 -8.72 12.58
C ASN A 499 1.72 -9.65 13.75
N ASN A 500 0.68 -9.29 14.49
CA ASN A 500 0.25 -10.03 15.67
C ASN A 500 -0.21 -11.46 15.37
N LEU A 501 -0.89 -11.68 14.23
CA LEU A 501 -1.32 -13.03 13.82
C LEU A 501 -0.10 -13.92 13.53
N GLN A 502 0.91 -13.38 12.84
CA GLN A 502 2.15 -14.09 12.58
C GLN A 502 3.00 -14.29 13.84
N ASN A 503 3.00 -13.32 14.77
CA ASN A 503 3.62 -13.48 16.09
C ASN A 503 3.04 -14.66 16.86
N ASP A 504 1.71 -14.80 16.86
CA ASP A 504 1.03 -15.95 17.49
C ASP A 504 1.37 -17.27 16.78
N GLN A 505 1.34 -17.30 15.46
CA GLN A 505 1.70 -18.50 14.70
C GLN A 505 3.14 -18.91 14.95
N LEU A 506 4.08 -17.94 14.94
CA LEU A 506 5.48 -18.16 15.20
C LEU A 506 5.69 -18.79 16.59
N THR A 507 5.06 -18.21 17.61
CA THR A 507 5.27 -18.60 19.01
C THR A 507 4.59 -19.91 19.37
N PHE A 508 3.33 -20.13 18.91
CA PHE A 508 2.51 -21.23 19.41
C PHE A 508 2.31 -22.40 18.45
N ARG A 509 2.69 -22.23 17.15
CA ARG A 509 2.53 -23.30 16.14
C ARG A 509 3.83 -23.73 15.50
N VAL A 510 4.80 -22.83 15.37
CA VAL A 510 6.05 -23.05 14.64
C VAL A 510 7.23 -23.34 15.57
N ALA A 511 7.29 -22.64 16.70
CA ALA A 511 8.36 -22.78 17.67
C ALA A 511 8.48 -24.20 18.21
N GLN A 512 9.71 -24.70 18.37
CA GLN A 512 10.06 -26.00 18.95
C GLN A 512 10.72 -25.83 20.31
N GLU A 513 10.81 -26.89 21.11
CA GLU A 513 11.32 -26.80 22.48
C GLU A 513 12.79 -26.35 22.59
N HIS A 514 13.58 -26.61 21.55
CA HIS A 514 15.01 -26.29 21.49
C HIS A 514 15.28 -24.91 20.88
N ASP A 515 14.26 -24.21 20.36
CA ASP A 515 14.38 -22.85 19.84
C ASP A 515 14.53 -21.83 20.98
N TRP A 516 14.95 -20.61 20.65
CA TRP A 516 14.90 -19.46 21.53
C TRP A 516 13.92 -18.42 21.02
N TRP A 517 13.06 -17.94 21.92
CA TRP A 517 12.08 -16.89 21.65
C TRP A 517 12.55 -15.56 22.24
N PHE A 518 12.41 -14.45 21.50
CA PHE A 518 12.83 -13.11 21.89
C PHE A 518 11.71 -12.11 21.69
N HIS A 519 11.69 -11.06 22.55
CA HIS A 519 10.79 -9.90 22.40
C HIS A 519 11.40 -8.68 23.09
N ALA A 520 11.15 -7.47 22.59
CA ALA A 520 11.54 -6.24 23.26
C ALA A 520 10.77 -6.09 24.57
N GLN A 521 11.46 -5.82 25.68
CA GLN A 521 10.88 -5.81 27.02
C GLN A 521 9.91 -4.61 27.18
N GLU A 522 8.65 -4.88 27.56
CA GLU A 522 7.63 -3.87 27.90
C GLU A 522 7.31 -2.84 26.81
N ILE A 523 7.76 -3.05 25.59
CA ILE A 523 7.45 -2.18 24.46
C ILE A 523 6.92 -2.99 23.27
N PRO A 524 6.02 -2.42 22.45
CA PRO A 524 5.50 -3.06 21.25
C PRO A 524 6.61 -3.50 20.29
N GLY A 525 6.51 -4.72 19.76
CA GLY A 525 7.50 -5.28 18.84
C GLY A 525 7.11 -6.65 18.30
N SER A 526 7.92 -7.18 17.37
CA SER A 526 7.74 -8.51 16.79
C SER A 526 8.26 -9.61 17.71
N HIS A 527 7.61 -10.78 17.65
CA HIS A 527 8.21 -12.00 18.19
C HIS A 527 9.29 -12.47 17.24
N VAL A 528 10.44 -12.83 17.81
CA VAL A 528 11.59 -13.34 17.08
C VAL A 528 11.92 -14.75 17.57
N LEU A 529 12.20 -15.65 16.64
CA LEU A 529 12.50 -17.05 16.93
C LEU A 529 13.85 -17.42 16.30
N LEU A 530 14.84 -17.74 17.12
CA LEU A 530 16.07 -18.34 16.68
C LEU A 530 15.86 -19.86 16.63
N ARG A 531 15.87 -20.40 15.40
CA ARG A 531 15.63 -21.81 15.12
C ARG A 531 16.91 -22.61 15.26
N LEU A 532 16.87 -23.64 16.08
CA LEU A 532 18.01 -24.53 16.30
C LEU A 532 17.67 -25.95 15.86
N PRO A 533 18.60 -26.70 15.22
CA PRO A 533 18.46 -28.15 15.11
C PRO A 533 18.49 -28.83 16.48
N PRO A 534 17.86 -30.01 16.64
CA PRO A 534 17.96 -30.78 17.87
C PRO A 534 19.41 -31.03 18.28
N GLY A 535 19.76 -30.70 19.53
CA GLY A 535 21.10 -30.85 20.07
C GLY A 535 22.09 -29.73 19.74
N ALA A 536 21.72 -28.76 18.90
CA ALA A 536 22.55 -27.59 18.65
C ALA A 536 22.48 -26.60 19.81
N VAL A 537 23.60 -25.91 20.06
CA VAL A 537 23.69 -24.84 21.06
C VAL A 537 23.97 -23.54 20.32
N ALA A 538 23.17 -22.51 20.62
CA ALA A 538 23.40 -21.17 20.08
C ALA A 538 24.57 -20.51 20.78
N GLU A 539 25.45 -19.88 20.04
CA GLU A 539 26.53 -19.07 20.58
C GLU A 539 26.02 -17.70 21.03
N SER A 540 26.81 -16.97 21.81
CA SER A 540 26.44 -15.64 22.30
C SER A 540 26.15 -14.65 21.15
N GLU A 541 26.86 -14.79 20.04
CA GLU A 541 26.70 -13.97 18.83
C GLU A 541 25.36 -14.25 18.12
N ASP A 542 24.88 -15.49 18.10
CA ASP A 542 23.57 -15.86 17.54
C ASP A 542 22.43 -15.27 18.38
N LEU A 543 22.56 -15.37 19.73
CA LEU A 543 21.58 -14.78 20.64
C LEU A 543 21.54 -13.26 20.51
N GLN A 544 22.73 -12.62 20.38
CA GLN A 544 22.83 -11.18 20.18
C GLN A 544 22.21 -10.75 18.84
N ALA A 545 22.46 -11.47 17.75
CA ALA A 545 21.85 -11.20 16.44
C ALA A 545 20.33 -11.26 16.48
N ALA A 546 19.75 -12.24 17.18
CA ALA A 546 18.31 -12.35 17.38
C ALA A 546 17.76 -11.23 18.27
N ALA A 547 18.50 -10.81 19.31
CA ALA A 547 18.14 -9.68 20.15
C ALA A 547 18.21 -8.35 19.39
N ASP A 548 19.23 -8.15 18.54
CA ASP A 548 19.35 -6.97 17.67
C ASP A 548 18.18 -6.85 16.70
N LEU A 549 17.75 -7.98 16.11
CA LEU A 549 16.55 -8.04 15.27
C LEU A 549 15.27 -7.75 16.09
N ALA A 550 15.11 -8.30 17.29
CA ALA A 550 13.97 -8.01 18.14
C ALA A 550 13.90 -6.52 18.52
N ALA A 551 15.04 -5.90 18.80
CA ALA A 551 15.16 -4.47 19.05
C ALA A 551 14.79 -3.63 17.80
N HIS A 552 15.28 -4.03 16.62
CA HIS A 552 14.98 -3.34 15.35
C HIS A 552 13.49 -3.43 14.98
N PHE A 553 12.88 -4.60 15.15
CA PHE A 553 11.45 -4.82 14.88
C PHE A 553 10.58 -4.48 16.10
N SER A 554 10.92 -3.42 16.83
CA SER A 554 10.16 -2.89 17.96
C SER A 554 9.96 -1.38 17.84
N ARG A 555 9.14 -0.82 18.73
CA ARG A 555 8.96 0.64 18.86
C ARG A 555 10.27 1.34 19.24
N GLY A 556 11.22 0.61 19.82
CA GLY A 556 12.54 1.11 20.21
C GLY A 556 13.59 1.15 19.08
N ARG A 557 13.22 0.94 17.82
CA ARG A 557 14.15 0.83 16.67
C ARG A 557 15.08 2.03 16.43
N LEU A 558 14.72 3.21 16.94
CA LEU A 558 15.55 4.42 16.83
C LEU A 558 16.41 4.67 18.09
N SER A 559 16.29 3.81 19.09
CA SER A 559 17.10 3.89 20.30
C SER A 559 18.49 3.29 20.03
N GLU A 560 19.49 3.69 20.80
CA GLU A 560 20.83 3.12 20.73
C GLU A 560 20.82 1.66 21.16
N GLN A 561 20.09 1.34 22.24
CA GLN A 561 19.93 0.01 22.80
C GLN A 561 18.51 -0.19 23.31
N VAL A 562 18.01 -1.41 23.24
CA VAL A 562 16.69 -1.81 23.72
C VAL A 562 16.84 -3.08 24.56
N PRO A 563 16.24 -3.15 25.77
CA PRO A 563 16.23 -4.39 26.53
C PRO A 563 15.34 -5.40 25.81
N VAL A 564 15.88 -6.60 25.57
CA VAL A 564 15.21 -7.70 24.88
C VAL A 564 15.20 -8.90 25.83
N VAL A 565 14.00 -9.40 26.12
CA VAL A 565 13.82 -10.64 26.87
C VAL A 565 13.94 -11.82 25.92
N TYR A 566 14.55 -12.91 26.39
CA TYR A 566 14.56 -14.17 25.68
C TYR A 566 14.34 -15.34 26.64
N THR A 567 13.63 -16.34 26.14
CA THR A 567 13.29 -17.52 26.92
C THR A 567 12.98 -18.70 25.98
N ARG A 568 12.74 -19.88 26.56
CA ARG A 568 12.30 -21.05 25.78
C ARG A 568 10.82 -20.92 25.40
N PRO A 569 10.40 -21.33 24.19
CA PRO A 569 8.99 -21.21 23.74
C PRO A 569 7.97 -21.85 24.69
N LYS A 570 8.31 -22.94 25.35
CA LYS A 570 7.46 -23.61 26.35
C LYS A 570 7.15 -22.77 27.59
N LEU A 571 7.88 -21.69 27.80
CA LEU A 571 7.70 -20.74 28.91
C LEU A 571 6.93 -19.48 28.48
N VAL A 572 6.48 -19.41 27.24
CA VAL A 572 5.63 -18.34 26.70
C VAL A 572 4.17 -18.82 26.65
N PHE A 573 3.27 -18.06 27.23
CA PHE A 573 1.86 -18.44 27.40
C PHE A 573 0.93 -17.36 26.84
N LYS A 574 -0.19 -17.77 26.26
CA LYS A 574 -1.25 -16.85 25.85
C LYS A 574 -2.33 -16.80 26.93
N PRO A 575 -2.58 -15.66 27.58
CA PRO A 575 -3.69 -15.53 28.52
C PRO A 575 -5.03 -15.78 27.82
N LYS A 576 -5.97 -16.42 28.52
CA LYS A 576 -7.29 -16.71 27.96
C LYS A 576 -8.04 -15.42 27.60
N GLY A 577 -8.48 -15.29 26.35
CA GLY A 577 -9.23 -14.14 25.87
C GLY A 577 -8.36 -12.95 25.43
N SER A 578 -7.02 -13.06 25.48
CA SER A 578 -6.12 -12.01 25.00
C SER A 578 -6.15 -11.90 23.47
N PRO A 579 -6.06 -10.68 22.92
CA PRO A 579 -5.91 -10.46 21.48
C PRO A 579 -4.66 -11.14 20.89
N PRO A 580 -4.56 -11.26 19.55
CA PRO A 580 -3.35 -11.75 18.90
C PRO A 580 -2.10 -10.96 19.31
N GLY A 581 -0.94 -11.61 19.36
CA GLY A 581 0.35 -11.00 19.71
C GLY A 581 0.57 -10.76 21.21
N MET A 582 -0.44 -10.86 22.05
CA MET A 582 -0.32 -10.66 23.49
C MET A 582 0.07 -11.96 24.21
N VAL A 583 1.19 -11.92 24.92
CA VAL A 583 1.77 -13.07 25.62
C VAL A 583 2.25 -12.70 27.02
N VAL A 584 2.38 -13.71 27.89
CA VAL A 584 3.13 -13.64 29.15
C VAL A 584 4.23 -14.70 29.11
N TYR A 585 5.37 -14.40 29.67
CA TYR A 585 6.53 -15.28 29.68
C TYR A 585 7.08 -15.46 31.10
N LYS A 586 7.86 -16.48 31.31
CA LYS A 586 8.50 -16.81 32.59
C LYS A 586 9.95 -17.19 32.37
N GLN A 587 10.75 -17.07 33.43
CA GLN A 587 12.17 -17.44 33.45
C GLN A 587 12.96 -16.82 32.29
N GLU A 588 12.63 -15.57 31.99
CA GLU A 588 13.31 -14.78 30.97
C GLU A 588 14.72 -14.38 31.40
N GLN A 589 15.56 -14.22 30.41
CA GLN A 589 16.86 -13.55 30.48
C GLN A 589 16.80 -12.27 29.64
N VAL A 590 17.66 -11.33 29.91
CA VAL A 590 17.66 -10.03 29.21
C VAL A 590 19.00 -9.83 28.49
N LEU A 591 18.90 -9.43 27.21
CA LEU A 591 20.02 -8.96 26.40
C LEU A 591 19.72 -7.53 25.92
N TRP A 592 20.78 -6.74 25.74
CA TRP A 592 20.68 -5.41 25.15
C TRP A 592 20.81 -5.52 23.63
N GLY A 593 19.69 -5.46 22.93
CA GLY A 593 19.64 -5.44 21.47
C GLY A 593 20.00 -4.06 20.93
N ARG A 594 20.75 -4.01 19.83
CA ARG A 594 21.20 -2.80 19.12
C ARG A 594 20.51 -2.72 17.77
N PRO A 595 19.46 -1.90 17.61
CA PRO A 595 18.70 -1.83 16.35
C PRO A 595 19.53 -1.53 15.11
N SER A 596 20.61 -0.74 15.25
CA SER A 596 21.52 -0.39 14.15
C SER A 596 22.32 -1.59 13.62
N HIS A 597 22.67 -2.55 14.48
CA HIS A 597 23.41 -3.75 14.07
C HIS A 597 22.55 -4.72 13.25
N ALA A 598 21.25 -4.75 13.48
CA ALA A 598 20.31 -5.54 12.69
C ALA A 598 20.30 -5.15 11.21
N GLN A 599 20.67 -3.91 10.87
CA GLN A 599 20.68 -3.42 9.48
C GLN A 599 21.64 -4.23 8.59
N LEU A 600 22.75 -4.72 9.13
CA LEU A 600 23.69 -5.57 8.40
C LEU A 600 23.05 -6.91 8.02
N LEU A 601 22.31 -7.53 8.95
CA LEU A 601 21.59 -8.78 8.70
C LEU A 601 20.45 -8.59 7.71
N ILE A 602 19.77 -7.45 7.80
CA ILE A 602 18.66 -7.09 6.88
C ILE A 602 19.21 -6.85 5.47
N ALA A 603 20.33 -6.12 5.34
CA ALA A 603 20.96 -5.87 4.05
C ALA A 603 21.45 -7.17 3.39
N SER A 604 22.03 -8.10 4.16
CA SER A 604 22.47 -9.40 3.63
C SER A 604 21.32 -10.30 3.19
N ALA A 605 20.16 -10.20 3.83
CA ALA A 605 18.97 -10.98 3.48
C ALA A 605 18.24 -10.45 2.23
N LEU A 606 18.39 -9.16 1.91
CA LEU A 606 17.74 -8.53 0.74
C LEU A 606 18.52 -8.76 -0.57
N GLY A 607 19.77 -9.29 -0.52
CA GLY A 607 20.64 -9.44 -1.68
C GLY A 607 21.15 -8.07 -2.21
N PRO A 608 22.19 -8.03 -3.03
CA PRO A 608 22.58 -6.78 -3.70
C PRO A 608 21.48 -6.41 -4.72
N HIS A 609 20.90 -5.23 -4.53
CA HIS A 609 19.96 -4.61 -5.48
C HIS A 609 20.67 -4.23 -6.78
#